data_718a43a8508d199031309e011594709a
#
_entry.id   718a43a8508d199031309e011594709a
#
_cell.length_a   1.000
_cell.length_b   1.000
_cell.length_c   1.000
_cell.angle_alpha   90.00
_cell.angle_beta   90.00
_cell.angle_gamma   90.00
#
_symmetry.space_group_name_H-M   'P 1'
#
loop_
_entity.id
_entity.type
_entity.pdbx_description
1 polymer ?
#
loop_
_entity_poly.entity_id
_entity_poly.type
_entity_poly.pdbx_seq_one_letter_code
_entity_poly.pdbx_strand_id
1 'polypeptide(L)'
;MKKVLVIGCPGSGKSTFARRLRDRARLPLYPLDLLWHRPDKTTVSEAEFDAALSEILRKDRWIIDGNFSRTLERRLAECDTVYLFDLPPADCIAGVEARIGTKREDMPWIETEFDPEFREFITHFSETRLPNIYALLEKHSDITLTVFHSRAECEAYEIPAAE
;
A
#
# COMPACT_ATOMS: atom_id res chain seq x y z
N MET A 1 -0.75 3.90 17.67
CA MET A 1 -0.42 3.54 16.26
C MET A 1 0.98 2.96 16.19
N LYS A 2 1.08 1.65 16.02
CA LYS A 2 2.38 0.94 15.98
C LYS A 2 2.54 0.03 14.75
N LYS A 3 1.46 -0.61 14.32
CA LYS A 3 1.42 -1.58 13.22
C LYS A 3 0.42 -1.12 12.16
N VAL A 4 0.92 -0.55 11.08
CA VAL A 4 0.12 0.21 10.13
C VAL A 4 0.12 -0.43 8.76
N LEU A 5 -1.06 -0.58 8.15
CA LEU A 5 -1.22 -0.92 6.73
C LEU A 5 -1.61 0.33 5.93
N VAL A 6 -1.00 0.48 4.78
CA VAL A 6 -1.37 1.46 3.75
C VAL A 6 -1.78 0.70 2.50
N ILE A 7 -3.05 0.69 2.18
CA ILE A 7 -3.65 -0.14 1.13
C ILE A 7 -4.57 0.69 0.23
N GLY A 8 -4.87 0.18 -0.94
CA GLY A 8 -5.76 0.83 -1.90
C GLY A 8 -5.23 0.80 -3.33
N CYS A 9 -5.91 1.47 -4.25
CA CYS A 9 -5.60 1.41 -5.67
C CYS A 9 -4.17 1.87 -5.99
N PRO A 10 -3.44 1.18 -6.88
CA PRO A 10 -2.17 1.69 -7.41
C PRO A 10 -2.33 3.09 -8.03
N GLY A 11 -1.35 3.94 -7.85
CA GLY A 11 -1.40 5.32 -8.35
C GLY A 11 -2.20 6.31 -7.51
N SER A 12 -2.78 5.86 -6.40
CA SER A 12 -3.59 6.72 -5.51
C SER A 12 -2.81 7.63 -4.57
N GLY A 13 -1.48 7.45 -4.47
CA GLY A 13 -0.63 8.22 -3.57
C GLY A 13 -0.23 7.49 -2.28
N LYS A 14 -0.51 6.19 -2.17
CA LYS A 14 -0.17 5.38 -0.99
C LYS A 14 1.29 5.49 -0.57
N SER A 15 2.21 5.26 -1.52
CA SER A 15 3.64 5.24 -1.22
C SER A 15 4.16 6.61 -0.77
N THR A 16 3.64 7.68 -1.35
CA THR A 16 3.96 9.05 -0.90
C THR A 16 3.46 9.29 0.53
N PHE A 17 2.23 8.89 0.82
CA PHE A 17 1.68 8.97 2.16
C PHE A 17 2.46 8.09 3.15
N ALA A 18 2.80 6.87 2.77
CA ALA A 18 3.56 5.95 3.62
C ALA A 18 4.93 6.52 4.01
N ARG A 19 5.60 7.22 3.11
CA ARG A 19 6.86 7.93 3.42
C ARG A 19 6.64 9.11 4.39
N ARG A 20 5.59 9.91 4.18
CA ARG A 20 5.22 10.97 5.13
C ARG A 20 4.92 10.40 6.52
N LEU A 21 4.21 9.27 6.56
CA LEU A 21 3.89 8.56 7.80
C LEU A 21 5.15 8.05 8.49
N ARG A 22 6.05 7.41 7.74
CA ARG A 22 7.37 6.98 8.24
C ARG A 22 8.11 8.13 8.94
N ASP A 23 8.22 9.24 8.24
CA ASP A 23 9.01 10.38 8.72
C ASP A 23 8.36 11.06 9.93
N ARG A 24 7.03 11.18 9.94
CA ARG A 24 6.30 11.84 11.02
C ARG A 24 6.13 10.97 12.25
N ALA A 25 5.75 9.71 12.07
CA ALA A 25 5.51 8.75 13.15
C ALA A 25 6.77 7.96 13.58
N ARG A 26 7.87 8.10 12.83
CA ARG A 26 9.13 7.38 13.06
C ARG A 26 8.94 5.86 13.14
N LEU A 27 8.15 5.34 12.23
CA LEU A 27 7.91 3.90 12.06
C LEU A 27 8.71 3.35 10.88
N PRO A 28 9.29 2.16 10.98
CA PRO A 28 9.96 1.54 9.84
C PRO A 28 8.95 1.21 8.74
N LEU A 29 9.31 1.53 7.49
CA LEU A 29 8.47 1.33 6.30
C LEU A 29 8.97 0.14 5.48
N TYR A 30 8.04 -0.75 5.13
CA TYR A 30 8.27 -1.93 4.30
C TYR A 30 7.32 -1.92 3.10
N PRO A 31 7.75 -1.39 1.94
CA PRO A 31 6.99 -1.52 0.70
C PRO A 31 6.99 -2.98 0.24
N LEU A 32 5.81 -3.57 0.04
CA LEU A 32 5.70 -4.97 -0.40
C LEU A 32 6.27 -5.19 -1.80
N ASP A 33 6.24 -4.19 -2.66
CA ASP A 33 6.86 -4.25 -3.98
C ASP A 33 8.37 -4.52 -3.91
N LEU A 34 9.06 -3.99 -2.90
CA LEU A 34 10.48 -4.27 -2.68
C LEU A 34 10.74 -5.68 -2.12
N LEU A 35 9.76 -6.29 -1.47
CA LEU A 35 9.86 -7.69 -1.04
C LEU A 35 9.64 -8.65 -2.21
N TRP A 36 8.81 -8.28 -3.18
CA TRP A 36 8.40 -9.11 -4.29
C TRP A 36 9.31 -9.01 -5.51
N HIS A 37 9.65 -7.78 -5.91
CA HIS A 37 10.46 -7.52 -7.10
C HIS A 37 11.95 -7.48 -6.79
N ARG A 38 12.74 -8.15 -7.64
CA ARG A 38 14.20 -8.05 -7.65
C ARG A 38 14.66 -6.98 -8.65
N PRO A 39 15.87 -6.40 -8.46
CA PRO A 39 16.41 -5.41 -9.40
C PRO A 39 16.55 -5.89 -10.86
N ASP A 40 16.70 -7.18 -11.07
CA ASP A 40 16.79 -7.81 -12.40
C ASP A 40 15.42 -8.04 -13.06
N LYS A 41 14.34 -7.50 -12.47
CA LYS A 41 12.93 -7.63 -12.89
C LYS A 41 12.34 -9.05 -12.75
N THR A 42 13.03 -9.95 -12.07
CA THR A 42 12.45 -11.21 -11.61
C THR A 42 11.72 -10.99 -10.27
N THR A 43 10.94 -11.97 -9.86
CA THR A 43 10.26 -11.95 -8.56
C THR A 43 10.79 -13.05 -7.66
N VAL A 44 10.64 -12.87 -6.36
CA VAL A 44 10.88 -13.94 -5.38
C VAL A 44 9.78 -15.00 -5.48
N SER A 45 9.98 -16.17 -4.89
CA SER A 45 8.91 -17.15 -4.73
C SER A 45 7.89 -16.68 -3.68
N GLU A 46 6.67 -17.24 -3.72
CA GLU A 46 5.68 -16.98 -2.67
C GLU A 46 6.22 -17.37 -1.28
N ALA A 47 6.94 -18.49 -1.18
CA ALA A 47 7.53 -18.93 0.08
C ALA A 47 8.57 -17.94 0.63
N GLU A 48 9.42 -17.39 -0.23
CA GLU A 48 10.39 -16.35 0.15
C GLU A 48 9.69 -15.07 0.60
N PHE A 49 8.65 -14.64 -0.14
CA PHE A 49 7.84 -13.49 0.22
C PHE A 49 7.15 -13.69 1.58
N ASP A 50 6.54 -14.84 1.80
CA ASP A 50 5.84 -15.17 3.05
C ASP A 50 6.80 -15.22 4.24
N ALA A 51 8.01 -15.74 4.06
CA ALA A 51 9.04 -15.73 5.10
C ALA A 51 9.48 -14.31 5.46
N ALA A 52 9.73 -13.47 4.47
CA ALA A 52 10.09 -12.07 4.68
C ALA A 52 8.95 -11.28 5.37
N LEU A 53 7.71 -11.48 4.94
CA LEU A 53 6.55 -10.88 5.59
C LEU A 53 6.39 -11.34 7.04
N SER A 54 6.60 -12.62 7.32
CA SER A 54 6.55 -13.17 8.68
C SER A 54 7.54 -12.48 9.61
N GLU A 55 8.76 -12.21 9.14
CA GLU A 55 9.77 -11.50 9.92
C GLU A 55 9.33 -10.06 10.26
N ILE A 56 8.69 -9.36 9.31
CA ILE A 56 8.16 -8.02 9.54
C ILE A 56 7.02 -8.04 10.54
N LEU A 57 6.06 -8.95 10.40
CA LEU A 57 4.88 -9.07 11.27
C LEU A 57 5.23 -9.38 12.74
N ARG A 58 6.35 -10.03 13.01
CA ARG A 58 6.85 -10.29 14.37
C ARG A 58 7.40 -9.05 15.08
N LYS A 59 7.72 -8.00 14.31
CA LYS A 59 8.24 -6.76 14.90
C LYS A 59 7.15 -6.00 15.64
N ASP A 60 7.53 -5.23 16.63
CA ASP A 60 6.58 -4.46 17.44
C ASP A 60 6.01 -3.24 16.71
N ARG A 61 6.74 -2.74 15.71
CA ARG A 61 6.40 -1.51 15.00
C ARG A 61 6.74 -1.63 13.53
N TRP A 62 5.78 -1.27 12.66
CA TRP A 62 5.99 -1.26 11.21
C TRP A 62 4.91 -0.48 10.46
N ILE A 63 5.25 -0.03 9.26
CA ILE A 63 4.31 0.35 8.21
C ILE A 63 4.51 -0.63 7.06
N ILE A 64 3.46 -1.25 6.59
CA ILE A 64 3.48 -2.08 5.38
C ILE A 64 2.63 -1.40 4.31
N ASP A 65 3.25 -1.07 3.19
CA ASP A 65 2.61 -0.45 2.03
C ASP A 65 2.43 -1.47 0.91
N GLY A 66 1.22 -1.63 0.44
CA GLY A 66 0.90 -2.49 -0.69
C GLY A 66 -0.34 -3.35 -0.51
N ASN A 67 -0.91 -3.78 -1.62
CA ASN A 67 -2.13 -4.59 -1.64
C ASN A 67 -1.86 -6.07 -1.41
N PHE A 68 -1.30 -6.78 -2.38
CA PHE A 68 -1.01 -8.23 -2.30
C PHE A 68 -2.13 -9.00 -1.58
N SER A 69 -3.29 -9.08 -2.24
CA SER A 69 -4.56 -9.56 -1.66
C SER A 69 -4.46 -10.91 -0.96
N ARG A 70 -3.60 -11.81 -1.44
CA ARG A 70 -3.36 -13.13 -0.84
C ARG A 70 -2.93 -13.07 0.63
N THR A 71 -2.20 -12.03 1.02
CA THR A 71 -1.69 -11.87 2.39
C THR A 71 -2.43 -10.84 3.22
N LEU A 72 -3.45 -10.18 2.65
CA LEU A 72 -4.12 -9.05 3.31
C LEU A 72 -4.78 -9.44 4.63
N GLU A 73 -5.52 -10.53 4.67
CA GLU A 73 -6.20 -10.98 5.88
C GLU A 73 -5.22 -11.27 7.02
N ARG A 74 -4.09 -11.91 6.70
CA ARG A 74 -3.02 -12.16 7.66
C ARG A 74 -2.41 -10.87 8.23
N ARG A 75 -2.21 -9.86 7.37
CA ARG A 75 -1.69 -8.57 7.80
C ARG A 75 -2.69 -7.78 8.64
N LEU A 76 -3.98 -7.86 8.30
CA LEU A 76 -5.06 -7.25 9.09
C LEU A 76 -5.15 -7.83 10.50
N ALA A 77 -4.91 -9.12 10.65
CA ALA A 77 -4.92 -9.77 11.97
C ALA A 77 -3.84 -9.23 12.93
N GLU A 78 -2.78 -8.63 12.40
CA GLU A 78 -1.64 -8.14 13.18
C GLU A 78 -1.58 -6.61 13.31
N CYS A 79 -2.33 -5.86 12.51
CA CYS A 79 -2.27 -4.40 12.50
C CYS A 79 -3.20 -3.74 13.52
N ASP A 80 -2.88 -2.52 13.91
CA ASP A 80 -3.73 -1.67 14.75
C ASP A 80 -4.36 -0.50 13.97
N THR A 81 -3.82 -0.17 12.82
CA THR A 81 -4.23 1.00 12.02
C THR A 81 -4.20 0.69 10.54
N VAL A 82 -5.22 1.13 9.81
CA VAL A 82 -5.28 1.03 8.35
C VAL A 82 -5.60 2.39 7.74
N TYR A 83 -4.83 2.75 6.72
CA TYR A 83 -5.12 3.85 5.80
C TYR A 83 -5.50 3.25 4.46
N LEU A 84 -6.75 3.45 4.06
CA LEU A 84 -7.30 2.94 2.81
C LEU A 84 -7.47 4.08 1.81
N PHE A 85 -6.89 3.91 0.62
CA PHE A 85 -7.00 4.83 -0.50
C PHE A 85 -8.06 4.35 -1.48
N ASP A 86 -9.23 4.92 -1.38
CA ASP A 86 -10.41 4.63 -2.21
C ASP A 86 -10.71 5.84 -3.11
N LEU A 87 -9.79 6.10 -4.05
CA LEU A 87 -9.89 7.20 -5.01
C LEU A 87 -10.55 6.74 -6.30
N PRO A 88 -11.18 7.66 -7.07
CA PRO A 88 -11.69 7.36 -8.40
C PRO A 88 -10.61 6.76 -9.31
N PRO A 89 -10.93 5.76 -10.15
CA PRO A 89 -9.96 5.14 -11.07
C PRO A 89 -9.21 6.13 -11.95
N ALA A 90 -9.86 7.20 -12.42
CA ALA A 90 -9.23 8.23 -13.23
C ALA A 90 -8.06 8.93 -12.50
N ASP A 91 -8.20 9.21 -11.20
CA ASP A 91 -7.15 9.81 -10.39
C ASP A 91 -5.97 8.84 -10.19
N CYS A 92 -6.26 7.56 -10.04
CA CYS A 92 -5.25 6.52 -9.91
C CYS A 92 -4.46 6.33 -11.22
N ILE A 93 -5.14 6.32 -12.36
CA ILE A 93 -4.50 6.26 -13.68
C ILE A 93 -3.58 7.47 -13.91
N ALA A 94 -4.08 8.68 -13.62
CA ALA A 94 -3.28 9.89 -13.71
C ALA A 94 -2.04 9.84 -12.80
N GLY A 95 -2.16 9.25 -11.62
CA GLY A 95 -1.05 9.03 -10.70
C GLY A 95 0.02 8.09 -11.24
N VAL A 96 -0.38 7.00 -11.90
CA VAL A 96 0.58 6.09 -12.55
C VAL A 96 1.26 6.76 -13.73
N GLU A 97 0.51 7.46 -14.58
CA GLU A 97 1.07 8.20 -15.73
C GLU A 97 2.12 9.22 -15.28
N ALA A 98 1.86 9.94 -14.19
CA ALA A 98 2.78 10.94 -13.65
C ALA A 98 4.10 10.36 -13.14
N ARG A 99 4.11 9.10 -12.67
CA ARG A 99 5.31 8.46 -12.14
C ARG A 99 6.14 7.70 -13.17
N ILE A 100 5.60 7.43 -14.35
CA ILE A 100 6.37 6.81 -15.44
C ILE A 100 7.61 7.64 -15.77
N GLY A 101 8.76 6.97 -15.87
CA GLY A 101 10.05 7.62 -16.13
C GLY A 101 10.70 8.26 -14.90
N THR A 102 10.11 8.16 -13.72
CA THR A 102 10.67 8.69 -12.46
C THR A 102 11.24 7.58 -11.58
N LYS A 103 12.30 7.90 -10.82
CA LYS A 103 12.85 7.03 -9.80
C LYS A 103 11.97 7.08 -8.55
N ARG A 104 11.66 5.88 -7.99
CA ARG A 104 10.86 5.75 -6.78
C ARG A 104 11.59 4.89 -5.73
N GLU A 105 11.38 5.20 -4.45
CA GLU A 105 11.95 4.43 -3.35
C GLU A 105 11.33 3.02 -3.20
N ASP A 106 10.09 2.85 -3.65
CA ASP A 106 9.32 1.61 -3.50
C ASP A 106 9.47 0.63 -4.66
N MET A 107 10.24 0.98 -5.71
CA MET A 107 10.52 0.10 -6.85
C MET A 107 12.03 0.03 -7.13
N PRO A 108 12.56 -1.16 -7.46
CA PRO A 108 14.00 -1.33 -7.70
C PRO A 108 14.45 -0.88 -9.09
N TRP A 109 13.55 -0.40 -9.95
CA TRP A 109 13.86 0.16 -11.28
C TRP A 109 12.94 1.33 -11.64
N ILE A 110 13.26 2.01 -12.74
CA ILE A 110 12.41 3.06 -13.31
C ILE A 110 11.43 2.41 -14.30
N GLU A 111 10.13 2.60 -14.10
CA GLU A 111 9.11 2.18 -15.06
C GLU A 111 9.10 3.13 -16.25
N THR A 112 9.16 2.59 -17.47
CA THR A 112 9.22 3.37 -18.73
C THR A 112 7.93 3.35 -19.52
N GLU A 113 7.02 2.41 -19.22
CA GLU A 113 5.76 2.23 -19.93
C GLU A 113 4.62 1.94 -18.94
N PHE A 114 3.42 2.38 -19.31
CA PHE A 114 2.21 2.01 -18.60
C PHE A 114 1.62 0.76 -19.25
N ASP A 115 1.79 -0.40 -18.61
CA ASP A 115 1.25 -1.68 -19.08
C ASP A 115 -0.28 -1.60 -19.25
N PRO A 116 -0.84 -1.94 -20.43
CA PRO A 116 -2.28 -1.95 -20.66
C PRO A 116 -3.07 -2.85 -19.71
N GLU A 117 -2.54 -4.00 -19.32
CA GLU A 117 -3.18 -4.91 -18.36
C GLU A 117 -3.24 -4.27 -16.96
N PHE A 118 -2.19 -3.57 -16.57
CA PHE A 118 -2.14 -2.86 -15.31
C PHE A 118 -3.12 -1.68 -15.30
N ARG A 119 -3.24 -0.95 -16.42
CA ARG A 119 -4.24 0.10 -16.59
C ARG A 119 -5.67 -0.44 -16.43
N GLU A 120 -5.96 -1.57 -17.05
CA GLU A 120 -7.24 -2.26 -16.94
C GLU A 120 -7.52 -2.69 -15.49
N PHE A 121 -6.54 -3.23 -14.81
CA PHE A 121 -6.62 -3.57 -13.40
C PHE A 121 -7.00 -2.36 -12.53
N ILE A 122 -6.39 -1.20 -12.76
CA ILE A 122 -6.71 0.03 -12.04
C ILE A 122 -8.13 0.51 -12.35
N THR A 123 -8.52 0.48 -13.63
CA THR A 123 -9.86 0.88 -14.08
C THR A 123 -10.96 0.13 -13.35
N HIS A 124 -10.78 -1.15 -13.09
CA HIS A 124 -11.75 -2.02 -12.44
C HIS A 124 -11.47 -2.31 -10.96
N PHE A 125 -10.50 -1.65 -10.37
CA PHE A 125 -10.08 -1.92 -8.98
C PHE A 125 -11.24 -1.73 -7.98
N SER A 126 -12.04 -0.69 -8.15
CA SER A 126 -13.18 -0.42 -7.27
C SER A 126 -14.28 -1.48 -7.34
N GLU A 127 -14.39 -2.17 -8.48
CA GLU A 127 -15.38 -3.22 -8.69
C GLU A 127 -14.87 -4.60 -8.28
N THR A 128 -13.58 -4.86 -8.52
CA THR A 128 -12.99 -6.22 -8.37
C THR A 128 -12.24 -6.42 -7.07
N ARG A 129 -11.68 -5.38 -6.47
CA ARG A 129 -10.80 -5.47 -5.29
C ARG A 129 -11.34 -4.78 -4.05
N LEU A 130 -11.88 -3.59 -4.17
CA LEU A 130 -12.38 -2.82 -3.02
C LEU A 130 -13.48 -3.55 -2.23
N PRO A 131 -14.47 -4.22 -2.84
CA PRO A 131 -15.49 -4.93 -2.06
C PRO A 131 -14.90 -5.97 -1.11
N ASN A 132 -13.90 -6.73 -1.55
CA ASN A 132 -13.21 -7.70 -0.68
C ASN A 132 -12.40 -7.02 0.43
N ILE A 133 -11.75 -5.90 0.13
CA ILE A 133 -11.00 -5.11 1.13
C ILE A 133 -11.95 -4.63 2.22
N TYR A 134 -13.08 -4.03 1.87
CA TYR A 134 -14.08 -3.59 2.84
C TYR A 134 -14.68 -4.75 3.65
N ALA A 135 -14.96 -5.89 3.01
CA ALA A 135 -15.47 -7.07 3.69
C ALA A 135 -14.47 -7.60 4.73
N LEU A 136 -13.17 -7.61 4.42
CA LEU A 136 -12.14 -8.00 5.37
C LEU A 136 -11.99 -6.99 6.51
N LEU A 137 -12.08 -5.70 6.22
CA LEU A 137 -12.02 -4.64 7.24
C LEU A 137 -13.19 -4.74 8.23
N GLU A 138 -14.38 -5.09 7.77
CA GLU A 138 -15.55 -5.31 8.65
C GLU A 138 -15.33 -6.42 9.69
N LYS A 139 -14.51 -7.43 9.36
CA LYS A 139 -14.17 -8.51 10.28
C LYS A 139 -13.19 -8.10 11.39
N HIS A 140 -12.54 -6.94 11.23
CA HIS A 140 -11.51 -6.43 12.14
C HIS A 140 -11.92 -5.07 12.71
N SER A 141 -13.02 -5.03 13.47
CA SER A 141 -13.63 -3.80 14.00
C SER A 141 -12.80 -3.05 15.05
N ASP A 142 -11.77 -3.69 15.58
CA ASP A 142 -10.82 -3.13 16.56
C ASP A 142 -9.72 -2.27 15.91
N ILE A 143 -9.61 -2.29 14.57
CA ILE A 143 -8.63 -1.50 13.82
C ILE A 143 -9.10 -0.06 13.69
N THR A 144 -8.18 0.89 13.88
CA THR A 144 -8.42 2.30 13.54
C THR A 144 -8.34 2.47 12.02
N LEU A 145 -9.47 2.73 11.37
CA LEU A 145 -9.56 2.89 9.92
C LEU A 145 -9.72 4.36 9.52
N THR A 146 -8.87 4.81 8.61
CA THR A 146 -9.03 6.08 7.90
C THR A 146 -9.14 5.81 6.39
N VAL A 147 -10.15 6.35 5.74
CA VAL A 147 -10.37 6.20 4.30
C VAL A 147 -10.18 7.55 3.62
N PHE A 148 -9.34 7.59 2.58
CA PHE A 148 -9.17 8.77 1.73
C PHE A 148 -9.88 8.54 0.40
N HIS A 149 -10.76 9.46 0.02
CA HIS A 149 -11.49 9.45 -1.26
C HIS A 149 -10.91 10.41 -2.29
N SER A 150 -9.93 11.24 -1.88
CA SER A 150 -9.26 12.19 -2.76
C SER A 150 -7.84 12.47 -2.29
N ARG A 151 -7.02 13.01 -3.19
CA ARG A 151 -5.68 13.51 -2.84
C ARG A 151 -5.76 14.66 -1.84
N ALA A 152 -6.74 15.55 -2.01
CA ALA A 152 -6.95 16.69 -1.11
C ALA A 152 -7.22 16.24 0.33
N GLU A 153 -8.04 15.21 0.53
CA GLU A 153 -8.28 14.65 1.86
C GLU A 153 -6.99 14.09 2.48
N CYS A 154 -6.20 13.37 1.68
CA CYS A 154 -4.93 12.81 2.13
C CYS A 154 -3.92 13.91 2.48
N GLU A 155 -3.82 14.96 1.66
CA GLU A 155 -2.90 16.08 1.88
C GLU A 155 -3.27 16.88 3.13
N ALA A 156 -4.57 17.07 3.37
CA ALA A 156 -5.09 17.78 4.55
C ALA A 156 -5.00 16.97 5.84
N TYR A 157 -4.77 15.66 5.76
CA TYR A 157 -4.72 14.80 6.93
C TYR A 157 -3.47 15.06 7.79
N GLU A 158 -3.71 15.35 9.06
CA GLU A 158 -2.64 15.51 10.03
C GLU A 158 -2.19 14.17 10.61
N ILE A 159 -1.01 13.74 10.18
CA ILE A 159 -0.41 12.49 10.66
C ILE A 159 -0.01 12.66 12.14
N PRO A 160 -0.44 11.75 13.04
CA PRO A 160 -0.01 11.76 14.42
C PRO A 160 1.53 11.71 14.53
N ALA A 161 2.07 12.53 15.43
CA ALA A 161 3.50 12.49 15.71
C ALA A 161 3.90 11.19 16.44
N ALA A 162 5.18 10.88 16.42
CA ALA A 162 5.74 9.78 17.21
C ALA A 162 5.45 10.02 18.72
N GLU A 163 5.02 8.97 19.41
CA GLU A 163 4.90 8.93 20.87
C GLU A 163 6.27 8.77 21.52
#